data_72992b32424857c5d697e4aaa22efbca
#
_entry.id   72992b32424857c5d697e4aaa22efbca
#
_cell.length_a   1.000
_cell.length_b   1.000
_cell.length_c   1.000
_cell.angle_alpha   90.00
_cell.angle_beta   90.00
_cell.angle_gamma   90.00
#
_symmetry.space_group_name_H-M   'P 1'
#
loop_
_entity.id
_entity.type
_entity.pdbx_description
1 polymer ?
#
loop_
_entity_poly.entity_id
_entity_poly.type
_entity_poly.pdbx_seq_one_letter_code
_entity_poly.pdbx_strand_id
1 'polypeptide(L)'
;MGMMALGICGLTSCNLDETPESFISPDQVGDSQAAADSWVTGVYSKWINDIFCYDELPRYIEIDADYISGPDWLFKYMGSGNFQAELYLDKMWKGPYNLILRGNVALRYLNQMTIDEDYKNNAIGEVEFNQAMAYFLLVRAYGDVPIVEKAVDEGGTFQNPREPVAKVYEKIIALLTDAAEKMFHVDDSRHQAGHVSAGSAAGLLAKVYATMASAAMPAGTQVIVRTGPAFDPNGSTDANGDVNYAPLKSYTFSKRAVAGYEDMNSLELYAKAAEWAKKVIKGEYGKYELLPYKDLWTRAHNNDPEFMFSVGAINGDATYKNGIHTYYEGYTSGSTEFIQQGGWIGCTNNWYNLFDKDDYRITQGVKHRWRVAYQKEKNQGFYYPYTEQQCIKATGYDFSGNKVGNGKPKAPYNDGVDYYYTKVNGQCLAFTTKYSDVSDPSTGYADAQWPFLRYADVMLIYAEAENELGEGSEAMIYLNKVRDRSKATKMTTVADKLNMRSAILEERAKELACEGDRRWDIIRWGIYLDCMNVIDHDDSNNVKTRTERNLLYPLPVDEVNTNKKLTQNPGWQ
;
A
#
# COMPACT_ATOMS: atom_id res chain seq x y z
N MET A 1 -84.35 18.32 -30.80
CA MET A 1 -84.03 18.41 -29.36
C MET A 1 -83.28 17.14 -29.00
N GLY A 2 -81.95 17.19 -28.98
CA GLY A 2 -81.11 16.08 -28.58
C GLY A 2 -80.23 16.55 -27.41
N MET A 3 -80.42 15.92 -26.27
CA MET A 3 -79.68 16.21 -25.02
C MET A 3 -78.40 15.45 -25.05
N MET A 4 -77.27 16.17 -25.00
CA MET A 4 -75.87 15.64 -24.92
C MET A 4 -75.54 15.49 -23.44
N ALA A 5 -75.34 14.24 -22.98
CA ALA A 5 -74.90 13.96 -21.64
C ALA A 5 -73.36 13.97 -21.63
N LEU A 6 -72.75 14.90 -20.89
CA LEU A 6 -71.33 14.89 -20.61
C LEU A 6 -71.02 13.86 -19.49
N GLY A 7 -70.30 12.80 -19.85
CA GLY A 7 -69.71 11.90 -18.88
C GLY A 7 -68.41 12.50 -18.29
N ILE A 8 -68.40 12.71 -17.00
CA ILE A 8 -67.20 13.08 -16.25
C ILE A 8 -66.40 11.79 -16.02
N CYS A 9 -65.32 11.60 -16.81
CA CYS A 9 -64.30 10.60 -16.48
C CYS A 9 -63.45 11.12 -15.30
N GLY A 10 -63.62 10.51 -14.13
CA GLY A 10 -62.74 10.72 -13.00
C GLY A 10 -61.32 10.25 -13.34
N LEU A 11 -60.36 11.15 -13.30
CA LEU A 11 -58.94 10.83 -13.35
C LEU A 11 -58.58 10.18 -12.01
N THR A 12 -58.56 8.86 -11.94
CA THR A 12 -57.83 8.14 -10.89
C THR A 12 -56.35 8.33 -11.18
N SER A 13 -55.72 9.16 -10.37
CA SER A 13 -54.25 9.24 -10.30
C SER A 13 -53.73 7.84 -9.94
N CYS A 14 -53.07 7.17 -10.88
CA CYS A 14 -52.26 6.02 -10.55
C CYS A 14 -51.09 6.53 -9.66
N ASN A 15 -51.01 6.02 -8.47
CA ASN A 15 -49.80 6.12 -7.68
C ASN A 15 -48.67 5.43 -8.49
N LEU A 16 -47.78 6.22 -9.06
CA LEU A 16 -46.55 5.75 -9.72
C LEU A 16 -45.46 5.57 -8.66
N ASP A 17 -45.73 4.83 -7.60
CA ASP A 17 -44.70 4.24 -6.77
C ASP A 17 -44.21 2.95 -7.44
N GLU A 18 -43.50 3.10 -8.56
CA GLU A 18 -42.72 2.01 -9.11
C GLU A 18 -41.54 1.72 -8.17
N THR A 19 -41.63 0.69 -7.36
CA THR A 19 -40.45 0.05 -6.74
C THR A 19 -39.75 -0.73 -7.86
N PRO A 20 -38.54 -0.31 -8.31
CA PRO A 20 -37.82 -1.04 -9.35
C PRO A 20 -37.54 -2.46 -8.88
N GLU A 21 -38.01 -3.49 -9.55
CA GLU A 21 -37.73 -4.89 -9.20
C GLU A 21 -36.25 -5.28 -9.28
N SER A 22 -35.41 -4.42 -9.89
CA SER A 22 -33.98 -4.61 -10.06
C SER A 22 -33.12 -3.80 -9.09
N PHE A 23 -33.72 -3.04 -8.17
CA PHE A 23 -33.02 -2.16 -7.25
C PHE A 23 -33.64 -2.27 -5.85
N ILE A 24 -32.85 -2.73 -4.88
CA ILE A 24 -33.27 -2.72 -3.47
C ILE A 24 -33.04 -1.30 -2.93
N SER A 25 -34.12 -0.59 -2.64
CA SER A 25 -34.02 0.71 -1.97
C SER A 25 -33.45 0.52 -0.54
N PRO A 26 -32.78 1.51 0.02
CA PRO A 26 -32.27 1.44 1.39
C PRO A 26 -33.33 0.98 2.42
N ASP A 27 -34.58 1.45 2.27
CA ASP A 27 -35.69 1.11 3.16
C ASP A 27 -36.17 -0.34 3.04
N GLN A 28 -35.77 -1.04 1.98
CA GLN A 28 -36.08 -2.46 1.73
C GLN A 28 -35.04 -3.44 2.28
N VAL A 29 -33.88 -2.95 2.74
CA VAL A 29 -32.78 -3.79 3.28
C VAL A 29 -33.23 -4.49 4.56
N GLY A 30 -34.13 -3.88 5.34
CA GLY A 30 -34.71 -4.45 6.55
C GLY A 30 -33.88 -4.22 7.82
N ASP A 31 -34.35 -4.84 8.92
CA ASP A 31 -33.79 -4.71 10.25
C ASP A 31 -33.37 -6.10 10.76
N SER A 32 -32.16 -6.53 10.36
CA SER A 32 -31.59 -7.84 10.72
C SER A 32 -30.06 -7.80 10.68
N GLN A 33 -29.38 -8.76 11.29
CA GLN A 33 -27.92 -8.90 11.18
C GLN A 33 -27.46 -8.99 9.72
N ALA A 34 -28.13 -9.79 8.90
CA ALA A 34 -27.82 -9.90 7.47
C ALA A 34 -27.99 -8.55 6.72
N ALA A 35 -28.93 -7.71 7.17
CA ALA A 35 -29.07 -6.36 6.65
C ALA A 35 -27.88 -5.47 7.06
N ALA A 36 -27.43 -5.56 8.32
CA ALA A 36 -26.23 -4.86 8.78
C ALA A 36 -24.98 -5.30 8.01
N ASP A 37 -24.79 -6.61 7.82
CA ASP A 37 -23.68 -7.17 7.01
C ASP A 37 -23.71 -6.65 5.56
N SER A 38 -24.90 -6.47 5.00
CA SER A 38 -25.05 -5.92 3.64
C SER A 38 -24.59 -4.45 3.55
N TRP A 39 -24.86 -3.63 4.58
CA TRP A 39 -24.35 -2.26 4.66
C TRP A 39 -22.84 -2.22 4.77
N VAL A 40 -22.24 -3.04 5.62
CA VAL A 40 -20.80 -3.18 5.79
C VAL A 40 -20.14 -3.65 4.50
N THR A 41 -20.65 -4.72 3.87
CA THR A 41 -20.16 -5.24 2.59
C THR A 41 -20.20 -4.17 1.49
N GLY A 42 -21.27 -3.35 1.46
CA GLY A 42 -21.38 -2.23 0.55
C GLY A 42 -20.29 -1.16 0.71
N VAL A 43 -19.71 -1.01 1.92
CA VAL A 43 -18.56 -0.15 2.17
C VAL A 43 -17.26 -0.84 1.74
N TYR A 44 -17.04 -2.10 2.12
CA TYR A 44 -15.86 -2.86 1.70
C TYR A 44 -15.74 -2.97 0.17
N SER A 45 -16.86 -3.12 -0.55
CA SER A 45 -16.85 -3.20 -2.02
C SER A 45 -16.20 -1.98 -2.69
N LYS A 46 -16.18 -0.82 -2.01
CA LYS A 46 -15.55 0.40 -2.53
C LYS A 46 -14.03 0.31 -2.64
N TRP A 47 -13.40 -0.54 -1.84
CA TRP A 47 -11.98 -0.78 -1.96
C TRP A 47 -11.62 -1.32 -3.34
N ILE A 48 -12.26 -2.40 -3.77
CA ILE A 48 -11.91 -3.03 -5.05
C ILE A 48 -12.44 -2.24 -6.26
N ASN A 49 -13.66 -1.70 -6.15
CA ASN A 49 -14.33 -1.08 -7.28
C ASN A 49 -13.85 0.35 -7.55
N ASP A 50 -13.67 1.15 -6.49
CA ASP A 50 -13.46 2.60 -6.63
C ASP A 50 -12.02 3.01 -6.31
N ILE A 51 -11.32 2.31 -5.39
CA ILE A 51 -9.97 2.65 -4.96
C ILE A 51 -8.92 1.85 -5.75
N PHE A 52 -9.02 0.53 -5.75
CA PHE A 52 -8.10 -0.31 -6.54
C PHE A 52 -8.33 -0.17 -8.03
N CYS A 53 -9.58 -0.11 -8.48
CA CYS A 53 -9.94 -0.09 -9.91
C CYS A 53 -9.11 -1.10 -10.72
N TYR A 54 -9.11 -2.36 -10.30
CA TYR A 54 -8.29 -3.48 -10.77
C TYR A 54 -6.83 -3.44 -10.32
N ASP A 55 -6.05 -2.42 -10.64
CA ASP A 55 -4.59 -2.36 -10.49
C ASP A 55 -4.05 -0.93 -10.34
N GLU A 56 -4.93 0.07 -10.30
CA GLU A 56 -4.50 1.47 -10.31
C GLU A 56 -3.85 1.89 -8.97
N LEU A 57 -4.30 1.36 -7.84
CA LEU A 57 -3.77 1.76 -6.53
C LEU A 57 -2.24 1.59 -6.40
N PRO A 58 -1.64 0.46 -6.81
CA PRO A 58 -0.17 0.32 -6.75
C PRO A 58 0.56 1.42 -7.53
N ARG A 59 0.01 1.92 -8.62
CA ARG A 59 0.59 3.01 -9.40
C ARG A 59 0.65 4.31 -8.60
N TYR A 60 -0.31 4.57 -7.72
CA TYR A 60 -0.38 5.82 -6.95
C TYR A 60 0.43 5.79 -5.67
N ILE A 61 0.55 4.64 -5.03
CA ILE A 61 1.18 4.56 -3.70
C ILE A 61 2.58 3.94 -3.71
N GLU A 62 2.97 3.19 -4.76
CA GLU A 62 4.22 2.45 -4.80
C GLU A 62 5.24 3.03 -5.80
N ILE A 63 4.79 3.41 -7.02
CA ILE A 63 5.70 3.75 -8.13
C ILE A 63 6.60 4.93 -7.81
N ASP A 64 6.12 5.92 -7.07
CA ASP A 64 6.89 7.11 -6.69
C ASP A 64 7.65 6.89 -5.38
N ALA A 65 8.57 5.92 -5.37
CA ALA A 65 9.45 5.62 -4.25
C ALA A 65 10.91 5.40 -4.71
N ASP A 66 11.84 5.47 -3.75
CA ASP A 66 13.28 5.40 -4.00
C ASP A 66 13.77 4.01 -4.41
N TYR A 67 13.17 2.95 -3.89
CA TYR A 67 13.58 1.58 -4.14
C TYR A 67 12.75 0.83 -5.17
N ILE A 68 11.81 1.49 -5.82
CA ILE A 68 10.91 0.88 -6.81
C ILE A 68 11.22 1.41 -8.20
N SER A 69 11.19 0.53 -9.18
CA SER A 69 11.36 0.88 -10.59
C SER A 69 10.55 -0.05 -11.50
N GLY A 70 10.48 0.30 -12.76
CA GLY A 70 9.75 -0.44 -13.79
C GLY A 70 9.92 0.17 -15.17
N PRO A 71 9.21 -0.33 -16.19
CA PRO A 71 9.35 0.12 -17.56
C PRO A 71 8.87 1.56 -17.75
N ASP A 72 9.52 2.27 -18.66
CA ASP A 72 9.25 3.68 -18.98
C ASP A 72 7.77 3.98 -19.25
N TRP A 73 7.08 3.14 -20.01
CA TRP A 73 5.67 3.35 -20.34
C TRP A 73 4.74 3.38 -19.10
N LEU A 74 5.13 2.71 -18.01
CA LEU A 74 4.40 2.70 -16.74
C LEU A 74 4.90 3.81 -15.79
N PHE A 75 6.20 4.08 -15.78
CA PHE A 75 6.84 4.96 -14.81
C PHE A 75 6.97 6.42 -15.26
N LYS A 76 6.80 6.73 -16.55
CA LYS A 76 7.03 8.07 -17.11
C LYS A 76 6.25 9.23 -16.46
N TYR A 77 5.14 8.95 -15.81
CA TYR A 77 4.33 9.95 -15.12
C TYR A 77 4.56 9.91 -13.61
N MET A 78 3.99 8.93 -12.91
CA MET A 78 4.15 8.81 -11.46
C MET A 78 5.62 8.62 -11.06
N GLY A 79 6.32 7.69 -11.69
CA GLY A 79 7.72 7.39 -11.41
C GLY A 79 8.71 8.51 -11.74
N SER A 80 8.30 9.48 -12.55
CA SER A 80 9.10 10.68 -12.90
C SER A 80 8.60 11.97 -12.24
N GLY A 81 7.64 11.88 -11.30
CA GLY A 81 7.11 13.05 -10.59
C GLY A 81 6.21 13.96 -11.42
N ASN A 82 5.81 13.53 -12.62
CA ASN A 82 4.85 14.25 -13.47
C ASN A 82 3.41 13.81 -13.18
N PHE A 83 2.98 13.96 -11.92
CA PHE A 83 1.72 13.42 -11.41
C PHE A 83 0.49 13.96 -12.16
N GLN A 84 0.52 15.20 -12.61
CA GLN A 84 -0.60 15.82 -13.33
C GLN A 84 -0.89 15.16 -14.68
N ALA A 85 0.10 14.48 -15.27
CA ALA A 85 -0.05 13.76 -16.53
C ALA A 85 -0.54 12.31 -16.34
N GLU A 86 -0.65 11.82 -15.09
CA GLU A 86 -1.19 10.48 -14.81
C GLU A 86 -2.71 10.45 -14.97
N LEU A 87 -3.17 9.66 -15.94
CA LEU A 87 -4.57 9.68 -16.39
C LEU A 87 -5.59 9.27 -15.32
N TYR A 88 -5.19 8.42 -14.39
CA TYR A 88 -6.10 7.82 -13.42
C TYR A 88 -5.82 8.26 -11.97
N LEU A 89 -4.96 9.25 -11.76
CA LEU A 89 -4.63 9.73 -10.41
C LEU A 89 -5.86 10.30 -9.69
N ASP A 90 -6.88 10.75 -10.43
CA ASP A 90 -8.16 11.18 -9.88
C ASP A 90 -8.86 10.08 -9.05
N LYS A 91 -8.59 8.80 -9.31
CA LYS A 91 -9.09 7.67 -8.52
C LYS A 91 -8.63 7.72 -7.07
N MET A 92 -7.39 8.19 -6.83
CA MET A 92 -6.86 8.36 -5.48
C MET A 92 -7.60 9.41 -4.65
N TRP A 93 -8.34 10.32 -5.29
CA TRP A 93 -9.25 11.27 -4.67
C TRP A 93 -10.67 10.73 -4.62
N LYS A 94 -11.24 10.39 -5.77
CA LYS A 94 -12.65 10.01 -5.92
C LYS A 94 -12.99 8.71 -5.21
N GLY A 95 -12.11 7.72 -5.28
CA GLY A 95 -12.34 6.41 -4.65
C GLY A 95 -12.54 6.50 -3.13
N PRO A 96 -11.60 7.09 -2.37
CA PRO A 96 -11.78 7.29 -0.94
C PRO A 96 -13.02 8.12 -0.58
N TYR A 97 -13.35 9.18 -1.35
CA TYR A 97 -14.58 9.94 -1.09
C TYR A 97 -15.84 9.15 -1.37
N ASN A 98 -15.87 8.30 -2.41
CA ASN A 98 -16.99 7.38 -2.65
C ASN A 98 -17.20 6.41 -1.48
N LEU A 99 -16.09 5.91 -0.90
CA LEU A 99 -16.14 5.07 0.30
C LEU A 99 -16.69 5.84 1.49
N ILE A 100 -16.22 7.07 1.75
CA ILE A 100 -16.67 7.92 2.86
C ILE A 100 -18.19 8.20 2.73
N LEU A 101 -18.65 8.58 1.54
CA LEU A 101 -20.07 8.83 1.28
C LEU A 101 -20.92 7.58 1.49
N ARG A 102 -20.44 6.42 1.00
CA ARG A 102 -21.10 5.13 1.22
C ARG A 102 -21.15 4.78 2.71
N GLY A 103 -20.07 5.07 3.45
CA GLY A 103 -20.00 4.89 4.89
C GLY A 103 -21.01 5.78 5.64
N ASN A 104 -21.15 7.06 5.26
CA ASN A 104 -22.13 7.95 5.89
C ASN A 104 -23.56 7.40 5.72
N VAL A 105 -23.91 6.90 4.53
CA VAL A 105 -25.20 6.27 4.30
C VAL A 105 -25.37 5.00 5.16
N ALA A 106 -24.34 4.14 5.21
CA ALA A 106 -24.38 2.92 6.02
C ALA A 106 -24.56 3.24 7.51
N LEU A 107 -23.80 4.19 8.06
CA LEU A 107 -23.93 4.63 9.46
C LEU A 107 -25.32 5.15 9.80
N ARG A 108 -25.94 5.90 8.88
CA ARG A 108 -27.31 6.40 9.09
C ARG A 108 -28.31 5.25 9.32
N TYR A 109 -28.24 4.20 8.49
CA TYR A 109 -29.16 3.06 8.60
C TYR A 109 -28.79 2.16 9.77
N LEU A 110 -27.49 1.84 9.98
CA LEU A 110 -27.02 1.03 11.09
C LEU A 110 -27.45 1.61 12.44
N ASN A 111 -27.34 2.94 12.64
CA ASN A 111 -27.74 3.61 13.89
C ASN A 111 -29.25 3.51 14.17
N GLN A 112 -30.08 3.24 13.16
CA GLN A 112 -31.54 3.10 13.30
C GLN A 112 -31.98 1.65 13.56
N MET A 113 -31.07 0.68 13.37
CA MET A 113 -31.38 -0.74 13.54
C MET A 113 -31.64 -1.10 15.00
N THR A 114 -32.59 -2.03 15.19
CA THR A 114 -32.99 -2.58 16.49
C THR A 114 -32.53 -4.03 16.70
N ILE A 115 -31.41 -4.40 16.08
CA ILE A 115 -30.73 -5.68 16.22
C ILE A 115 -29.94 -5.76 17.51
N ASP A 116 -29.31 -6.92 17.77
CA ASP A 116 -28.36 -7.08 18.88
C ASP A 116 -27.32 -5.96 18.89
N GLU A 117 -27.11 -5.34 20.07
CA GLU A 117 -26.31 -4.12 20.19
C GLU A 117 -24.83 -4.35 19.88
N ASP A 118 -24.29 -5.53 20.27
CA ASP A 118 -22.87 -5.86 19.98
C ASP A 118 -22.64 -6.00 18.48
N TYR A 119 -23.56 -6.67 17.76
CA TYR A 119 -23.48 -6.78 16.30
C TYR A 119 -23.62 -5.44 15.61
N LYS A 120 -24.54 -4.59 16.07
CA LYS A 120 -24.71 -3.23 15.55
C LYS A 120 -23.43 -2.41 15.74
N ASN A 121 -22.88 -2.44 16.95
CA ASN A 121 -21.65 -1.74 17.28
C ASN A 121 -20.47 -2.24 16.44
N ASN A 122 -20.32 -3.55 16.26
CA ASN A 122 -19.29 -4.11 15.38
C ASN A 122 -19.45 -3.58 13.94
N ALA A 123 -20.65 -3.64 13.37
CA ALA A 123 -20.92 -3.14 12.02
C ALA A 123 -20.61 -1.65 11.87
N ILE A 124 -20.98 -0.82 12.86
CA ILE A 124 -20.65 0.60 12.90
C ILE A 124 -19.13 0.79 12.94
N GLY A 125 -18.43 0.10 13.85
CA GLY A 125 -16.98 0.19 13.97
C GLY A 125 -16.23 -0.20 12.71
N GLU A 126 -16.69 -1.23 11.97
CA GLU A 126 -16.11 -1.60 10.68
C GLU A 126 -16.26 -0.49 9.64
N VAL A 127 -17.43 0.17 9.58
CA VAL A 127 -17.63 1.31 8.68
C VAL A 127 -16.74 2.50 9.06
N GLU A 128 -16.63 2.81 10.35
CA GLU A 128 -15.79 3.88 10.89
C GLU A 128 -14.30 3.64 10.60
N PHE A 129 -13.82 2.39 10.76
CA PHE A 129 -12.47 2.00 10.37
C PHE A 129 -12.20 2.27 8.87
N ASN A 130 -13.12 1.84 8.01
CA ASN A 130 -12.97 2.01 6.56
C ASN A 130 -12.96 3.50 6.17
N GLN A 131 -13.81 4.34 6.77
CA GLN A 131 -13.78 5.78 6.55
C GLN A 131 -12.48 6.42 7.05
N ALA A 132 -11.98 6.01 8.21
CA ALA A 132 -10.73 6.50 8.76
C ALA A 132 -9.54 6.17 7.85
N MET A 133 -9.48 4.95 7.32
CA MET A 133 -8.44 4.55 6.37
C MET A 133 -8.53 5.34 5.06
N ALA A 134 -9.75 5.62 4.57
CA ALA A 134 -9.96 6.46 3.40
C ALA A 134 -9.46 7.90 3.63
N TYR A 135 -9.77 8.53 4.76
CA TYR A 135 -9.21 9.83 5.13
C TYR A 135 -7.69 9.78 5.31
N PHE A 136 -7.14 8.70 5.84
CA PHE A 136 -5.70 8.53 6.00
C PHE A 136 -4.96 8.44 4.66
N LEU A 137 -5.57 7.83 3.64
CA LEU A 137 -5.04 7.89 2.27
C LEU A 137 -5.07 9.31 1.73
N LEU A 138 -6.21 10.02 1.88
CA LEU A 138 -6.40 11.37 1.38
C LEU A 138 -5.44 12.38 2.00
N VAL A 139 -5.32 12.40 3.33
CA VAL A 139 -4.49 13.40 4.03
C VAL A 139 -3.00 13.21 3.71
N ARG A 140 -2.52 11.97 3.57
CA ARG A 140 -1.14 11.70 3.18
C ARG A 140 -0.85 12.12 1.73
N ALA A 141 -1.81 11.94 0.84
CA ALA A 141 -1.66 12.24 -0.58
C ALA A 141 -1.83 13.73 -0.90
N TYR A 142 -2.75 14.42 -0.23
CA TYR A 142 -3.19 15.77 -0.64
C TYR A 142 -3.00 16.85 0.45
N GLY A 143 -2.60 16.48 1.66
CA GLY A 143 -2.54 17.42 2.80
C GLY A 143 -3.94 17.78 3.30
N ASP A 144 -4.27 19.06 3.34
CA ASP A 144 -5.61 19.52 3.66
C ASP A 144 -6.65 18.93 2.71
N VAL A 145 -7.76 18.41 3.25
CA VAL A 145 -8.83 17.80 2.45
C VAL A 145 -10.21 18.07 3.08
N PRO A 146 -11.28 18.09 2.28
CA PRO A 146 -12.64 18.23 2.81
C PRO A 146 -13.03 17.09 3.77
N ILE A 147 -13.64 17.42 4.90
CA ILE A 147 -14.34 16.47 5.75
C ILE A 147 -15.82 16.45 5.35
N VAL A 148 -16.33 15.28 4.97
CA VAL A 148 -17.70 15.09 4.50
C VAL A 148 -18.47 14.25 5.52
N GLU A 149 -19.36 14.91 6.28
CA GLU A 149 -20.09 14.25 7.37
C GLU A 149 -21.49 13.78 6.96
N LYS A 150 -22.08 14.39 5.93
CA LYS A 150 -23.46 14.12 5.51
C LYS A 150 -23.56 13.93 4.01
N ALA A 151 -24.46 13.05 3.60
CA ALA A 151 -24.87 12.96 2.21
C ALA A 151 -25.70 14.18 1.80
N VAL A 152 -25.81 14.46 0.49
CA VAL A 152 -26.51 15.65 -0.02
C VAL A 152 -28.00 15.62 0.31
N ASP A 153 -28.63 14.46 0.28
CA ASP A 153 -30.03 14.23 0.67
C ASP A 153 -30.31 14.48 2.16
N GLU A 154 -29.25 14.56 2.98
CA GLU A 154 -29.30 14.91 4.40
C GLU A 154 -28.96 16.39 4.66
N GLY A 155 -28.92 17.22 3.64
CA GLY A 155 -28.50 18.62 3.72
C GLY A 155 -26.99 18.83 3.65
N GLY A 156 -26.21 17.82 3.26
CA GLY A 156 -24.80 17.95 2.91
C GLY A 156 -24.62 18.80 1.66
N THR A 157 -23.38 19.15 1.36
CA THR A 157 -23.03 19.98 0.20
C THR A 157 -21.83 19.39 -0.54
N PHE A 158 -21.80 19.62 -1.85
CA PHE A 158 -20.58 19.37 -2.66
C PHE A 158 -19.55 20.50 -2.56
N GLN A 159 -19.89 21.62 -1.91
CA GLN A 159 -19.04 22.79 -1.74
C GLN A 159 -18.37 22.80 -0.34
N ASN A 160 -17.70 21.69 0.02
CA ASN A 160 -16.93 21.61 1.26
C ASN A 160 -15.54 22.24 1.07
N PRO A 161 -15.08 23.13 1.97
CA PRO A 161 -13.70 23.61 1.95
C PRO A 161 -12.72 22.47 2.35
N ARG A 162 -11.45 22.68 2.07
CA ARG A 162 -10.38 21.87 2.65
C ARG A 162 -10.26 22.21 4.14
N GLU A 163 -10.20 21.19 4.95
CA GLU A 163 -9.89 21.32 6.38
C GLU A 163 -8.39 21.10 6.61
N PRO A 164 -7.77 21.80 7.56
CA PRO A 164 -6.36 21.62 7.89
C PRO A 164 -6.01 20.17 8.23
N VAL A 165 -4.79 19.74 7.90
CA VAL A 165 -4.24 18.40 8.21
C VAL A 165 -4.57 17.97 9.65
N ALA A 166 -4.39 18.86 10.63
CA ALA A 166 -4.68 18.56 12.04
C ALA A 166 -6.15 18.15 12.26
N LYS A 167 -7.10 18.85 11.62
CA LYS A 167 -8.53 18.53 11.72
C LYS A 167 -8.88 17.19 11.07
N VAL A 168 -8.25 16.88 9.96
CA VAL A 168 -8.43 15.58 9.31
C VAL A 168 -7.94 14.45 10.21
N TYR A 169 -6.78 14.62 10.86
CA TYR A 169 -6.29 13.64 11.83
C TYR A 169 -7.16 13.53 13.09
N GLU A 170 -7.69 14.63 13.60
CA GLU A 170 -8.68 14.58 14.70
C GLU A 170 -9.88 13.69 14.31
N LYS A 171 -10.40 13.84 13.08
CA LYS A 171 -11.49 12.98 12.55
C LYS A 171 -11.07 11.51 12.44
N ILE A 172 -9.89 11.22 11.90
CA ILE A 172 -9.36 9.86 11.76
C ILE A 172 -9.23 9.21 13.14
N ILE A 173 -8.63 9.91 14.11
CA ILE A 173 -8.42 9.41 15.47
C ILE A 173 -9.76 9.13 16.17
N ALA A 174 -10.73 10.02 16.02
CA ALA A 174 -12.06 9.82 16.60
C ALA A 174 -12.73 8.56 16.04
N LEU A 175 -12.74 8.40 14.72
CA LEU A 175 -13.31 7.22 14.06
C LEU A 175 -12.61 5.91 14.49
N LEU A 176 -11.28 5.89 14.55
CA LEU A 176 -10.53 4.68 14.91
C LEU A 176 -10.63 4.35 16.40
N THR A 177 -10.71 5.35 17.28
CA THR A 177 -10.91 5.14 18.71
C THR A 177 -12.26 4.50 18.96
N ASP A 178 -13.30 5.03 18.35
CA ASP A 178 -14.67 4.51 18.44
C ASP A 178 -14.76 3.09 17.85
N ALA A 179 -14.14 2.87 16.69
CA ALA A 179 -14.04 1.55 16.06
C ALA A 179 -13.33 0.51 16.94
N ALA A 180 -12.24 0.89 17.61
CA ALA A 180 -11.51 -0.01 18.52
C ALA A 180 -12.33 -0.42 19.75
N GLU A 181 -13.25 0.45 20.20
CA GLU A 181 -14.15 0.19 21.32
C GLU A 181 -15.37 -0.65 20.92
N LYS A 182 -15.82 -0.56 19.67
CA LYS A 182 -17.05 -1.17 19.17
C LYS A 182 -16.88 -2.54 18.53
N MET A 183 -15.75 -2.76 17.83
CA MET A 183 -15.57 -3.98 17.05
C MET A 183 -15.23 -5.19 17.89
N PHE A 184 -15.55 -6.36 17.36
CA PHE A 184 -15.11 -7.64 17.93
C PHE A 184 -13.59 -7.75 17.91
N HIS A 185 -13.04 -8.45 18.93
CA HIS A 185 -11.64 -8.85 18.94
C HIS A 185 -11.40 -9.92 17.88
N VAL A 186 -10.16 -10.06 17.42
CA VAL A 186 -9.81 -11.00 16.34
C VAL A 186 -10.08 -12.47 16.70
N ASP A 187 -10.09 -12.81 17.98
CA ASP A 187 -10.36 -14.15 18.51
C ASP A 187 -11.80 -14.33 19.05
N ASP A 188 -12.67 -13.32 18.91
CA ASP A 188 -14.10 -13.46 19.20
C ASP A 188 -14.74 -14.40 18.15
N SER A 189 -15.54 -15.35 18.61
CA SER A 189 -16.20 -16.34 17.75
C SER A 189 -17.19 -15.72 16.74
N ARG A 190 -17.60 -14.48 16.94
CA ARG A 190 -18.48 -13.70 16.05
C ARG A 190 -17.71 -12.91 15.00
N HIS A 191 -16.38 -12.75 15.17
CA HIS A 191 -15.54 -12.07 14.19
C HIS A 191 -15.51 -12.85 12.88
N GLN A 192 -15.69 -12.16 11.77
CA GLN A 192 -15.65 -12.76 10.44
C GLN A 192 -14.24 -12.65 9.84
N ALA A 193 -13.69 -13.79 9.42
CA ALA A 193 -12.38 -13.81 8.78
C ALA A 193 -12.33 -12.92 7.54
N GLY A 194 -11.29 -12.10 7.41
CA GLY A 194 -11.14 -11.12 6.33
C GLY A 194 -11.77 -9.75 6.62
N HIS A 195 -12.59 -9.63 7.67
CA HIS A 195 -13.07 -8.34 8.18
C HIS A 195 -12.05 -7.71 9.13
N VAL A 196 -12.13 -6.42 9.35
CA VAL A 196 -11.31 -5.73 10.37
C VAL A 196 -11.85 -6.03 11.77
N SER A 197 -10.98 -5.91 12.77
CA SER A 197 -11.28 -6.15 14.17
C SER A 197 -10.89 -4.95 15.03
N ALA A 198 -11.24 -4.94 16.30
CA ALA A 198 -10.81 -3.93 17.26
C ALA A 198 -9.29 -3.73 17.26
N GLY A 199 -8.52 -4.81 17.14
CA GLY A 199 -7.06 -4.73 17.03
C GLY A 199 -6.57 -4.14 15.72
N SER A 200 -7.33 -4.28 14.62
CA SER A 200 -7.04 -3.60 13.36
C SER A 200 -7.13 -2.07 13.53
N ALA A 201 -8.17 -1.59 14.23
CA ALA A 201 -8.33 -0.17 14.53
C ALA A 201 -7.23 0.35 15.45
N ALA A 202 -6.89 -0.38 16.50
CA ALA A 202 -5.81 -0.04 17.42
C ALA A 202 -4.44 -0.01 16.71
N GLY A 203 -4.16 -0.98 15.81
CA GLY A 203 -2.94 -1.01 15.00
C GLY A 203 -2.86 0.15 14.02
N LEU A 204 -3.98 0.50 13.38
CA LEU A 204 -4.04 1.67 12.49
C LEU A 204 -3.89 2.98 13.26
N LEU A 205 -4.46 3.10 14.47
CA LEU A 205 -4.22 4.25 15.37
C LEU A 205 -2.73 4.41 15.67
N ALA A 206 -2.04 3.33 15.99
CA ALA A 206 -0.59 3.37 16.20
C ALA A 206 0.15 3.91 14.95
N LYS A 207 -0.22 3.45 13.74
CA LYS A 207 0.35 3.91 12.46
C LYS A 207 0.04 5.40 12.20
N VAL A 208 -1.18 5.84 12.49
CA VAL A 208 -1.61 7.23 12.36
C VAL A 208 -0.79 8.13 13.30
N TYR A 209 -0.71 7.80 14.58
CA TYR A 209 0.07 8.58 15.54
C TYR A 209 1.57 8.60 15.21
N ALA A 210 2.17 7.48 14.79
CA ALA A 210 3.58 7.45 14.36
C ALA A 210 3.83 8.30 13.10
N THR A 211 2.86 8.32 12.18
CA THR A 211 2.92 9.18 10.98
C THR A 211 2.93 10.66 11.39
N MET A 212 2.02 11.06 12.25
CA MET A 212 1.97 12.43 12.78
C MET A 212 3.24 12.77 13.56
N ALA A 213 3.69 11.87 14.44
CA ALA A 213 4.84 12.06 15.30
C ALA A 213 6.12 12.31 14.51
N SER A 214 6.40 11.45 13.52
CA SER A 214 7.59 11.62 12.68
C SER A 214 7.52 12.87 11.80
N ALA A 215 6.32 13.19 11.27
CA ALA A 215 6.12 14.42 10.51
C ALA A 215 6.34 15.68 11.36
N ALA A 216 5.90 15.66 12.62
CA ALA A 216 6.05 16.75 13.58
C ALA A 216 7.46 16.88 14.20
N MET A 217 8.37 15.91 13.98
CA MET A 217 9.73 16.02 14.48
C MET A 217 10.43 17.29 13.97
N PRO A 218 11.28 17.93 14.79
CA PRO A 218 11.97 19.16 14.39
C PRO A 218 12.75 19.01 13.09
N ALA A 219 12.73 20.05 12.26
CA ALA A 219 13.61 20.15 11.11
C ALA A 219 15.09 20.08 11.59
N GLY A 220 15.96 19.45 10.80
CA GLY A 220 17.33 19.17 11.17
C GLY A 220 17.53 17.83 11.90
N THR A 221 16.46 17.15 12.32
CA THR A 221 16.56 15.77 12.84
C THR A 221 17.22 14.88 11.79
N GLN A 222 18.27 14.15 12.18
CA GLN A 222 19.04 13.34 11.25
C GLN A 222 18.44 11.94 11.06
N VAL A 223 18.55 11.44 9.84
CA VAL A 223 18.17 10.07 9.42
C VAL A 223 19.24 9.54 8.48
N ILE A 224 19.73 8.32 8.69
CA ILE A 224 20.66 7.66 7.78
C ILE A 224 19.87 6.74 6.84
N VAL A 225 20.10 6.87 5.54
CA VAL A 225 19.51 6.01 4.50
C VAL A 225 20.62 5.43 3.65
N ARG A 226 20.59 4.13 3.43
CA ARG A 226 21.47 3.45 2.47
C ARG A 226 20.82 3.49 1.08
N THR A 227 21.36 4.34 0.21
CA THR A 227 20.82 4.59 -1.13
C THR A 227 21.92 5.12 -2.05
N GLY A 228 21.60 5.76 -3.13
CA GLY A 228 22.51 6.45 -4.04
C GLY A 228 22.13 6.23 -5.50
N PRO A 229 22.90 6.79 -6.44
CA PRO A 229 22.69 6.56 -7.86
C PRO A 229 22.66 5.06 -8.16
N ALA A 230 21.70 4.62 -8.94
CA ALA A 230 21.66 3.23 -9.41
C ALA A 230 22.84 2.92 -10.34
N PHE A 231 23.40 3.96 -10.99
CA PHE A 231 24.54 3.88 -11.90
C PHE A 231 25.76 4.63 -11.36
N ASP A 232 26.94 4.27 -11.87
CA ASP A 232 28.09 5.16 -11.75
C ASP A 232 27.90 6.34 -12.71
N PRO A 233 27.70 7.58 -12.20
CA PRO A 233 27.50 8.76 -13.07
C PRO A 233 28.72 9.09 -13.92
N ASN A 234 29.90 8.52 -13.61
CA ASN A 234 31.12 8.69 -14.40
C ASN A 234 31.21 7.69 -15.57
N GLY A 235 30.16 6.88 -15.78
CA GLY A 235 29.94 6.19 -17.03
C GLY A 235 30.93 5.10 -17.39
N SER A 236 31.40 4.28 -16.44
CA SER A 236 32.01 3.03 -16.83
C SER A 236 30.89 2.11 -17.34
N THR A 237 30.82 1.97 -18.64
CA THR A 237 30.08 0.88 -19.27
C THR A 237 30.98 -0.34 -19.34
N ASP A 238 30.39 -1.50 -19.20
CA ASP A 238 31.10 -2.75 -19.46
C ASP A 238 31.40 -2.91 -20.98
N ALA A 239 32.03 -4.01 -21.34
CA ALA A 239 32.38 -4.30 -22.74
C ALA A 239 31.17 -4.44 -23.68
N ASN A 240 29.95 -4.55 -23.16
CA ASN A 240 28.70 -4.64 -23.91
C ASN A 240 27.94 -3.30 -23.97
N GLY A 241 28.45 -2.26 -23.31
CA GLY A 241 27.79 -0.95 -23.22
C GLY A 241 26.76 -0.86 -22.08
N ASP A 242 26.69 -1.84 -21.20
CA ASP A 242 25.83 -1.81 -20.03
C ASP A 242 26.46 -0.98 -18.90
N VAL A 243 25.64 -0.18 -18.23
CA VAL A 243 26.11 0.72 -17.17
C VAL A 243 26.45 -0.07 -15.90
N ASN A 244 27.62 0.14 -15.32
CA ASN A 244 27.99 -0.43 -14.03
C ASN A 244 27.18 0.22 -12.89
N TYR A 245 26.71 -0.61 -11.95
CA TYR A 245 25.99 -0.13 -10.79
C TYR A 245 26.92 0.50 -9.78
N ALA A 246 26.52 1.66 -9.26
CA ALA A 246 27.24 2.30 -8.15
C ALA A 246 27.04 1.48 -6.86
N PRO A 247 28.07 1.38 -6.01
CA PRO A 247 27.93 0.70 -4.73
C PRO A 247 26.97 1.47 -3.83
N LEU A 248 26.15 0.72 -3.06
CA LEU A 248 25.25 1.28 -2.06
C LEU A 248 26.03 2.10 -1.02
N LYS A 249 25.61 3.33 -0.76
CA LYS A 249 26.23 4.26 0.18
C LYS A 249 25.26 4.65 1.30
N SER A 250 25.82 5.03 2.45
CA SER A 250 25.06 5.61 3.56
C SER A 250 25.07 7.13 3.44
N TYR A 251 23.88 7.73 3.38
CA TYR A 251 23.68 9.17 3.40
C TYR A 251 23.01 9.58 4.69
N THR A 252 23.50 10.62 5.32
CA THR A 252 22.85 11.24 6.48
C THR A 252 22.07 12.45 5.99
N PHE A 253 20.76 12.35 6.00
CA PHE A 253 19.85 13.42 5.62
C PHE A 253 19.36 14.18 6.84
N SER A 254 19.16 15.48 6.67
CA SER A 254 18.53 16.35 7.67
C SER A 254 17.06 16.50 7.31
N LYS A 255 16.18 16.09 8.21
CA LYS A 255 14.73 16.21 8.06
C LYS A 255 14.32 17.63 7.68
N ARG A 256 13.51 17.78 6.66
CA ARG A 256 12.79 19.01 6.31
C ARG A 256 11.50 19.11 7.13
N ALA A 257 11.00 20.33 7.36
CA ALA A 257 9.66 20.52 7.89
C ALA A 257 8.63 19.86 6.97
N VAL A 258 7.62 19.22 7.54
CA VAL A 258 6.49 18.66 6.81
C VAL A 258 5.28 19.56 7.06
N ALA A 259 4.74 20.14 6.00
CA ALA A 259 3.68 21.13 6.08
C ALA A 259 2.40 20.57 6.74
N GLY A 260 1.81 21.32 7.64
CA GLY A 260 0.58 20.99 8.37
C GLY A 260 0.80 20.23 9.67
N TYR A 261 2.06 20.01 10.08
CA TYR A 261 2.41 19.30 11.33
C TYR A 261 3.23 20.16 12.30
N GLU A 262 3.43 21.44 12.01
CA GLU A 262 4.39 22.31 12.69
C GLU A 262 4.02 22.55 14.17
N ASP A 263 2.72 22.60 14.48
CA ASP A 263 2.21 22.87 15.84
C ASP A 263 1.97 21.60 16.66
N MET A 264 2.29 20.42 16.13
CA MET A 264 2.07 19.14 16.81
C MET A 264 3.26 18.76 17.70
N ASN A 265 2.98 18.13 18.84
CA ASN A 265 4.02 17.63 19.74
C ASN A 265 4.43 16.20 19.37
N SER A 266 5.57 16.07 18.73
CA SER A 266 6.11 14.77 18.27
C SER A 266 6.22 13.73 19.39
N LEU A 267 6.72 14.11 20.58
CA LEU A 267 6.93 13.15 21.69
C LEU A 267 5.60 12.65 22.28
N GLU A 268 4.61 13.53 22.42
CA GLU A 268 3.27 13.10 22.85
C GLU A 268 2.62 12.16 21.84
N LEU A 269 2.80 12.44 20.56
CA LEU A 269 2.28 11.58 19.49
C LEU A 269 2.99 10.22 19.45
N TYR A 270 4.31 10.17 19.65
CA TYR A 270 5.02 8.90 19.80
C TYR A 270 4.58 8.12 21.05
N ALA A 271 4.33 8.80 22.16
CA ALA A 271 3.77 8.14 23.35
C ALA A 271 2.41 7.49 23.05
N LYS A 272 1.54 8.17 22.28
CA LYS A 272 0.27 7.60 21.80
C LYS A 272 0.47 6.44 20.83
N ALA A 273 1.40 6.55 19.89
CA ALA A 273 1.74 5.44 18.98
C ALA A 273 2.21 4.20 19.74
N ALA A 274 3.10 4.38 20.72
CA ALA A 274 3.58 3.30 21.59
C ALA A 274 2.45 2.69 22.42
N GLU A 275 1.58 3.51 23.01
CA GLU A 275 0.42 3.06 23.81
C GLU A 275 -0.48 2.13 22.99
N TRP A 276 -0.93 2.55 21.80
CA TRP A 276 -1.83 1.78 20.96
C TRP A 276 -1.18 0.52 20.38
N ALA A 277 0.07 0.62 19.90
CA ALA A 277 0.80 -0.55 19.42
C ALA A 277 1.02 -1.58 20.54
N LYS A 278 1.34 -1.13 21.76
CA LYS A 278 1.54 -1.99 22.92
C LYS A 278 0.28 -2.76 23.33
N LYS A 279 -0.90 -2.14 23.25
CA LYS A 279 -2.18 -2.82 23.51
C LYS A 279 -2.38 -4.00 22.56
N VAL A 280 -2.14 -3.79 21.25
CA VAL A 280 -2.19 -4.87 20.24
C VAL A 280 -1.17 -5.97 20.57
N ILE A 281 0.08 -5.59 20.82
CA ILE A 281 1.18 -6.51 21.10
C ILE A 281 0.95 -7.34 22.39
N LYS A 282 0.29 -6.76 23.37
CA LYS A 282 -0.07 -7.46 24.64
C LYS A 282 -1.34 -8.30 24.54
N GLY A 283 -2.02 -8.28 23.41
CA GLY A 283 -3.21 -9.09 23.18
C GLY A 283 -4.49 -8.53 23.81
N GLU A 284 -4.56 -7.21 24.06
CA GLU A 284 -5.78 -6.59 24.60
C GLU A 284 -6.97 -6.71 23.65
N TYR A 285 -6.71 -6.92 22.36
CA TYR A 285 -7.68 -7.08 21.27
C TYR A 285 -7.66 -8.48 20.63
N GLY A 286 -7.22 -9.49 21.39
CA GLY A 286 -6.99 -10.85 20.91
C GLY A 286 -5.54 -11.07 20.45
N LYS A 287 -5.26 -12.30 20.03
CA LYS A 287 -3.89 -12.71 19.71
C LYS A 287 -3.53 -12.43 18.27
N TYR A 288 -2.50 -11.61 18.06
CA TYR A 288 -1.80 -11.42 16.79
C TYR A 288 -0.42 -12.06 16.85
N GLU A 289 0.04 -12.63 15.73
CA GLU A 289 1.36 -13.26 15.67
C GLU A 289 1.99 -13.14 14.29
N LEU A 290 3.33 -13.15 14.24
CA LEU A 290 4.07 -13.20 12.98
C LEU A 290 4.00 -14.62 12.42
N LEU A 291 3.52 -14.77 11.20
CA LEU A 291 3.55 -16.04 10.49
C LEU A 291 4.99 -16.42 10.09
N PRO A 292 5.32 -17.70 9.98
CA PRO A 292 6.55 -18.12 9.32
C PRO A 292 6.61 -17.55 7.92
N TYR A 293 7.79 -17.03 7.50
CA TYR A 293 7.90 -16.32 6.22
C TYR A 293 7.41 -17.12 5.02
N LYS A 294 7.66 -18.44 5.01
CA LYS A 294 7.23 -19.36 3.94
C LYS A 294 5.71 -19.47 3.78
N ASP A 295 4.95 -19.19 4.85
CA ASP A 295 3.50 -19.33 4.89
C ASP A 295 2.80 -17.98 4.64
N LEU A 296 3.45 -16.88 5.01
CA LEU A 296 2.91 -15.52 5.02
C LEU A 296 2.24 -15.11 3.70
N TRP A 297 2.82 -15.46 2.56
CA TRP A 297 2.35 -15.02 1.24
C TRP A 297 1.61 -16.13 0.49
N THR A 298 0.98 -17.05 1.21
CA THR A 298 0.14 -18.10 0.62
C THR A 298 -1.34 -17.84 0.87
N ARG A 299 -2.19 -18.15 -0.11
CA ARG A 299 -3.65 -17.95 -0.02
C ARG A 299 -4.27 -18.64 1.18
N ALA A 300 -3.70 -19.75 1.62
CA ALA A 300 -4.18 -20.46 2.81
C ALA A 300 -4.12 -19.63 4.08
N HIS A 301 -3.28 -18.59 4.11
CA HIS A 301 -3.03 -17.73 5.27
C HIS A 301 -3.52 -16.28 5.07
N ASN A 302 -4.26 -15.99 4.00
CA ASN A 302 -4.72 -14.62 3.68
C ASN A 302 -5.52 -13.93 4.79
N ASN A 303 -6.25 -14.70 5.61
CA ASN A 303 -7.09 -14.19 6.69
C ASN A 303 -6.52 -14.45 8.08
N ASP A 304 -5.26 -14.88 8.17
CA ASP A 304 -4.61 -15.11 9.45
C ASP A 304 -4.31 -13.79 10.19
N PRO A 305 -4.18 -13.83 11.53
CA PRO A 305 -4.06 -12.62 12.35
C PRO A 305 -2.83 -11.74 12.08
N GLU A 306 -1.84 -12.15 11.29
CA GLU A 306 -0.81 -11.22 10.84
C GLU A 306 -1.37 -10.14 9.91
N PHE A 307 -2.39 -10.47 9.10
CA PHE A 307 -3.06 -9.51 8.20
C PHE A 307 -4.18 -8.78 8.94
N MET A 308 -3.87 -7.62 9.48
CA MET A 308 -4.82 -6.82 10.26
C MET A 308 -5.81 -6.04 9.40
N PHE A 309 -5.39 -5.64 8.19
CA PHE A 309 -6.27 -5.13 7.15
C PHE A 309 -5.70 -5.42 5.77
N SER A 310 -6.46 -6.10 4.98
CA SER A 310 -6.12 -6.41 3.59
C SER A 310 -7.35 -6.30 2.69
N VAL A 311 -7.11 -6.00 1.42
CA VAL A 311 -8.17 -6.02 0.40
C VAL A 311 -7.93 -7.24 -0.48
N GLY A 312 -8.87 -8.18 -0.40
CA GLY A 312 -8.91 -9.38 -1.23
C GLY A 312 -9.63 -9.13 -2.55
N ALA A 313 -9.52 -10.11 -3.44
CA ALA A 313 -10.22 -10.14 -4.73
C ALA A 313 -10.76 -11.55 -5.00
N ILE A 314 -11.63 -11.68 -6.01
CA ILE A 314 -12.25 -12.95 -6.38
C ILE A 314 -11.90 -13.26 -7.83
N ASN A 315 -11.21 -14.38 -8.04
CA ASN A 315 -10.91 -14.84 -9.40
C ASN A 315 -12.20 -15.24 -10.14
N GLY A 316 -12.24 -14.92 -11.44
CA GLY A 316 -13.41 -15.23 -12.30
C GLY A 316 -14.60 -14.28 -12.13
N ASP A 317 -14.59 -13.39 -11.16
CA ASP A 317 -15.59 -12.33 -11.02
C ASP A 317 -15.15 -11.09 -11.81
N ALA A 318 -16.02 -10.55 -12.65
CA ALA A 318 -15.70 -9.39 -13.48
C ALA A 318 -15.53 -8.08 -12.66
N THR A 319 -16.13 -8.02 -11.47
CA THR A 319 -16.20 -6.83 -10.63
C THR A 319 -15.14 -6.83 -9.54
N TYR A 320 -14.87 -7.99 -8.92
CA TYR A 320 -14.06 -8.12 -7.71
C TYR A 320 -12.69 -8.78 -7.93
N LYS A 321 -12.17 -8.76 -9.14
CA LYS A 321 -10.80 -9.20 -9.49
C LYS A 321 -9.82 -8.03 -9.45
N ASN A 322 -8.51 -8.32 -9.34
CA ASN A 322 -7.45 -7.30 -9.47
C ASN A 322 -6.28 -7.76 -10.34
N GLY A 323 -5.48 -6.80 -10.79
CA GLY A 323 -4.29 -7.02 -11.62
C GLY A 323 -2.96 -7.03 -10.85
N ILE A 324 -2.98 -7.06 -9.51
CA ILE A 324 -1.78 -6.96 -8.67
C ILE A 324 -0.78 -8.05 -9.00
N HIS A 325 -1.23 -9.30 -9.14
CA HIS A 325 -0.41 -10.42 -9.57
C HIS A 325 0.32 -10.12 -10.89
N THR A 326 -0.38 -9.57 -11.87
CA THR A 326 0.22 -9.21 -13.17
C THR A 326 1.29 -8.15 -13.05
N TYR A 327 1.08 -7.11 -12.23
CA TYR A 327 2.03 -6.02 -12.07
C TYR A 327 3.33 -6.43 -11.43
N TYR A 328 3.27 -7.27 -10.38
CA TYR A 328 4.46 -7.67 -9.61
C TYR A 328 5.07 -8.98 -10.08
N GLU A 329 4.28 -9.92 -10.54
CA GLU A 329 4.74 -11.28 -10.88
C GLU A 329 4.68 -11.60 -12.37
N GLY A 330 3.64 -11.10 -13.04
CA GLY A 330 3.26 -11.52 -14.38
C GLY A 330 2.47 -12.84 -14.40
N TYR A 331 1.50 -12.92 -15.30
CA TYR A 331 0.69 -14.11 -15.49
C TYR A 331 1.27 -15.06 -16.55
N THR A 332 1.02 -16.35 -16.39
CA THR A 332 1.46 -17.40 -17.31
C THR A 332 0.35 -17.77 -18.29
N SER A 333 0.68 -18.25 -19.48
CA SER A 333 -0.32 -18.70 -20.44
C SER A 333 -0.66 -20.19 -20.24
N GLY A 334 -1.88 -20.47 -19.81
CA GLY A 334 -2.38 -21.84 -19.66
C GLY A 334 -1.52 -22.68 -18.71
N SER A 335 -1.18 -23.90 -19.10
CA SER A 335 -0.37 -24.84 -18.32
C SER A 335 1.13 -24.61 -18.38
N THR A 336 1.59 -23.49 -18.93
CA THR A 336 3.01 -23.25 -19.17
C THR A 336 3.63 -22.43 -18.02
N GLU A 337 4.89 -22.71 -17.74
CA GLU A 337 5.72 -21.95 -16.81
C GLU A 337 6.20 -20.59 -17.37
N PHE A 338 5.71 -20.21 -18.55
CA PHE A 338 6.17 -19.00 -19.24
C PHE A 338 5.29 -17.81 -18.88
N ILE A 339 5.93 -16.72 -18.45
CA ILE A 339 5.26 -15.44 -18.29
C ILE A 339 4.80 -14.95 -19.66
N GLN A 340 3.50 -14.77 -19.82
CA GLN A 340 2.89 -14.22 -21.02
C GLN A 340 2.99 -12.71 -21.05
N GLN A 341 2.69 -12.08 -19.91
CA GLN A 341 2.71 -10.62 -19.74
C GLN A 341 2.84 -10.27 -18.25
N GLY A 342 3.41 -9.13 -17.93
CA GLY A 342 3.49 -8.62 -16.55
C GLY A 342 4.90 -8.69 -15.96
N GLY A 343 4.98 -8.58 -14.64
CA GLY A 343 6.24 -8.42 -13.94
C GLY A 343 6.88 -7.08 -14.27
N TRP A 344 6.17 -5.98 -13.99
CA TRP A 344 6.59 -4.64 -14.38
C TRP A 344 7.08 -3.78 -13.22
N ILE A 345 6.55 -3.99 -12.01
CA ILE A 345 6.97 -3.28 -10.81
C ILE A 345 7.91 -4.18 -10.02
N GLY A 346 9.12 -3.69 -9.78
CA GLY A 346 10.13 -4.42 -9.01
C GLY A 346 10.97 -3.50 -8.15
N CYS A 347 11.68 -4.10 -7.19
CA CYS A 347 12.62 -3.38 -6.35
C CYS A 347 13.96 -3.23 -7.07
N THR A 348 14.61 -2.10 -6.86
CA THR A 348 15.93 -1.79 -7.46
C THR A 348 17.05 -2.63 -6.83
N ASN A 349 18.22 -2.67 -7.47
CA ASN A 349 19.42 -3.28 -6.90
C ASN A 349 19.83 -2.63 -5.57
N ASN A 350 19.57 -1.33 -5.39
CA ASN A 350 19.81 -0.65 -4.12
C ASN A 350 19.01 -1.28 -2.99
N TRP A 351 17.72 -1.57 -3.20
CA TRP A 351 16.90 -2.28 -2.23
C TRP A 351 17.42 -3.70 -1.97
N TYR A 352 17.74 -4.45 -3.02
CA TYR A 352 18.21 -5.83 -2.89
C TYR A 352 19.51 -5.92 -2.09
N ASN A 353 20.40 -4.96 -2.25
CA ASN A 353 21.68 -4.88 -1.54
C ASN A 353 21.58 -4.40 -0.07
N LEU A 354 20.37 -4.09 0.41
CA LEU A 354 20.14 -3.84 1.84
C LEU A 354 20.22 -5.10 2.69
N PHE A 355 19.99 -6.27 2.09
CA PHE A 355 19.79 -7.53 2.80
C PHE A 355 21.06 -8.32 3.04
N ASP A 356 21.02 -9.13 4.10
CA ASP A 356 21.98 -10.19 4.30
C ASP A 356 21.64 -11.37 3.37
N LYS A 357 22.66 -12.14 2.97
CA LYS A 357 22.53 -13.21 1.97
C LYS A 357 21.54 -14.34 2.33
N ASP A 358 21.27 -14.54 3.63
CA ASP A 358 20.41 -15.62 4.12
C ASP A 358 18.99 -15.14 4.49
N ASP A 359 18.70 -13.85 4.33
CA ASP A 359 17.40 -13.25 4.64
C ASP A 359 16.31 -13.86 3.74
N TYR A 360 15.23 -14.35 4.36
CA TYR A 360 14.14 -15.01 3.63
C TYR A 360 13.42 -14.07 2.66
N ARG A 361 13.44 -12.77 2.92
CA ARG A 361 12.81 -11.76 2.06
C ARG A 361 13.47 -11.63 0.69
N ILE A 362 14.76 -12.04 0.57
CA ILE A 362 15.42 -12.18 -0.73
C ILE A 362 15.55 -13.64 -1.19
N THR A 363 15.77 -14.59 -0.28
CA THR A 363 15.96 -15.99 -0.68
C THR A 363 14.67 -16.72 -1.04
N GLN A 364 13.53 -16.24 -0.53
CA GLN A 364 12.19 -16.77 -0.79
C GLN A 364 11.24 -15.69 -1.35
N GLY A 365 11.41 -14.43 -0.94
CA GLY A 365 10.54 -13.31 -1.28
C GLY A 365 10.84 -12.61 -2.59
N VAL A 366 11.89 -13.02 -3.32
CA VAL A 366 12.26 -12.50 -4.64
C VAL A 366 12.23 -13.63 -5.66
N LYS A 367 11.75 -13.33 -6.85
CA LYS A 367 11.72 -14.25 -7.97
C LYS A 367 13.13 -14.36 -8.57
N HIS A 368 13.77 -15.49 -8.40
CA HIS A 368 15.15 -15.70 -8.84
C HIS A 368 15.28 -16.24 -10.25
N ARG A 369 14.26 -16.85 -10.80
CA ARG A 369 14.24 -17.33 -12.17
C ARG A 369 12.84 -17.24 -12.75
N TRP A 370 12.76 -16.98 -14.03
CA TRP A 370 11.51 -17.01 -14.79
C TRP A 370 11.78 -17.22 -16.27
N ARG A 371 10.75 -17.61 -16.99
CA ARG A 371 10.76 -17.75 -18.44
C ARG A 371 9.69 -16.85 -19.04
N VAL A 372 9.92 -16.36 -20.26
CA VAL A 372 8.96 -15.50 -20.97
C VAL A 372 8.57 -16.14 -22.30
N ALA A 373 7.32 -15.92 -22.71
CA ALA A 373 6.73 -16.57 -23.88
C ALA A 373 7.52 -16.30 -25.17
N TYR A 374 8.06 -15.10 -25.35
CA TYR A 374 8.84 -14.74 -26.54
C TYR A 374 10.22 -15.41 -26.63
N GLN A 375 10.69 -16.08 -25.57
CA GLN A 375 11.93 -16.86 -25.53
C GLN A 375 11.68 -18.37 -25.48
N LYS A 376 10.42 -18.80 -25.55
CA LYS A 376 10.04 -20.21 -25.44
C LYS A 376 10.79 -21.12 -26.43
N GLU A 377 10.84 -20.74 -27.69
CA GLU A 377 11.49 -21.54 -28.76
C GLU A 377 13.01 -21.63 -28.61
N LYS A 378 13.62 -20.65 -27.93
CA LYS A 378 15.06 -20.61 -27.68
C LYS A 378 15.47 -21.39 -26.44
N ASN A 379 14.51 -21.94 -25.69
CA ASN A 379 14.74 -22.60 -24.41
C ASN A 379 15.54 -21.73 -23.42
N GLN A 380 15.27 -20.43 -23.41
CA GLN A 380 15.94 -19.43 -22.59
C GLN A 380 15.07 -18.94 -21.44
N GLY A 381 15.70 -18.62 -20.33
CA GLY A 381 15.08 -18.01 -19.16
C GLY A 381 15.92 -16.87 -18.64
N PHE A 382 15.39 -16.20 -17.64
CA PHE A 382 16.05 -15.11 -16.94
C PHE A 382 16.21 -15.43 -15.48
N TYR A 383 17.21 -14.84 -14.84
CA TYR A 383 17.41 -14.98 -13.41
C TYR A 383 17.84 -13.66 -12.77
N TYR A 384 17.58 -13.55 -11.47
CA TYR A 384 18.04 -12.47 -10.63
C TYR A 384 18.89 -13.06 -9.49
N PRO A 385 20.19 -12.80 -9.45
CA PRO A 385 21.10 -13.44 -8.49
C PRO A 385 21.05 -12.77 -7.12
N TYR A 386 21.50 -13.50 -6.10
CA TYR A 386 21.68 -12.99 -4.75
C TYR A 386 22.75 -11.90 -4.66
N THR A 387 23.89 -12.15 -5.32
CA THR A 387 25.00 -11.21 -5.47
C THR A 387 25.72 -11.48 -6.78
N GLU A 388 26.44 -10.49 -7.32
CA GLU A 388 27.25 -10.68 -8.51
C GLU A 388 28.29 -11.80 -8.37
N GLN A 389 28.96 -11.87 -7.21
CA GLN A 389 29.94 -12.92 -6.94
C GLN A 389 29.30 -14.32 -6.91
N GLN A 390 28.08 -14.45 -6.39
CA GLN A 390 27.32 -15.70 -6.43
C GLN A 390 26.89 -16.02 -7.85
N CYS A 391 26.50 -15.03 -8.63
CA CYS A 391 26.22 -15.17 -10.05
C CYS A 391 27.45 -15.66 -10.80
N ILE A 392 28.60 -15.01 -10.67
CA ILE A 392 29.85 -15.41 -11.31
C ILE A 392 30.24 -16.83 -10.92
N LYS A 393 30.13 -17.20 -9.66
CA LYS A 393 30.44 -18.55 -9.18
C LYS A 393 29.49 -19.61 -9.74
N ALA A 394 28.21 -19.28 -9.88
CA ALA A 394 27.19 -20.22 -10.36
C ALA A 394 27.21 -20.37 -11.87
N THR A 395 27.43 -19.28 -12.60
CA THR A 395 27.24 -19.20 -14.05
C THR A 395 28.53 -18.98 -14.84
N GLY A 396 29.56 -18.42 -14.23
CA GLY A 396 30.77 -17.93 -14.90
C GLY A 396 30.58 -16.57 -15.58
N TYR A 397 29.45 -15.89 -15.32
CA TYR A 397 29.09 -14.58 -15.87
C TYR A 397 28.83 -13.57 -14.75
N ASP A 398 29.20 -12.32 -15.00
CA ASP A 398 28.83 -11.20 -14.15
C ASP A 398 27.37 -10.76 -14.37
N PHE A 399 26.92 -9.74 -13.65
CA PHE A 399 25.56 -9.20 -13.76
C PHE A 399 25.24 -8.62 -15.15
N SER A 400 26.25 -8.24 -15.91
CA SER A 400 26.10 -7.71 -17.26
C SER A 400 26.10 -8.81 -18.33
N GLY A 401 26.20 -10.08 -17.91
CA GLY A 401 26.24 -11.21 -18.82
C GLY A 401 27.62 -11.46 -19.45
N ASN A 402 28.68 -10.76 -19.00
CA ASN A 402 30.03 -10.96 -19.46
C ASN A 402 30.64 -12.24 -18.87
N LYS A 403 31.31 -12.98 -19.68
CA LYS A 403 32.05 -14.17 -19.26
C LYS A 403 33.26 -13.74 -18.41
N VAL A 404 33.26 -14.04 -17.12
CA VAL A 404 34.33 -13.74 -16.16
C VAL A 404 35.27 -14.96 -15.95
N GLY A 405 35.11 -16.02 -16.69
CA GLY A 405 35.91 -17.22 -16.55
C GLY A 405 35.89 -18.13 -17.77
N ASN A 406 36.69 -19.21 -17.76
CA ASN A 406 36.81 -20.17 -18.86
C ASN A 406 35.64 -21.17 -18.97
N GLY A 407 34.48 -20.90 -18.35
CA GLY A 407 33.29 -21.76 -18.37
C GLY A 407 32.33 -21.46 -19.53
N LYS A 408 31.54 -22.44 -19.96
CA LYS A 408 30.25 -22.19 -20.65
C LYS A 408 29.25 -21.69 -19.60
N PRO A 409 28.22 -20.90 -20.02
CA PRO A 409 27.13 -20.60 -19.10
C PRO A 409 26.61 -21.94 -18.56
N LYS A 410 26.84 -22.20 -17.29
CA LYS A 410 26.11 -23.25 -16.60
C LYS A 410 24.87 -22.58 -16.05
N ALA A 411 23.72 -23.03 -16.52
CA ALA A 411 22.48 -22.69 -15.88
C ALA A 411 22.64 -22.90 -14.36
N PRO A 412 22.33 -21.92 -13.54
CA PRO A 412 22.39 -22.09 -12.09
C PRO A 412 21.37 -23.15 -11.61
N TYR A 413 20.51 -23.59 -12.50
CA TYR A 413 19.44 -24.54 -12.27
C TYR A 413 19.61 -25.72 -13.25
N ASN A 414 19.55 -26.93 -12.74
CA ASN A 414 19.77 -28.14 -13.52
C ASN A 414 18.46 -28.67 -14.13
N ASP A 415 17.78 -27.84 -14.90
CA ASP A 415 16.46 -28.12 -15.51
C ASP A 415 16.48 -28.11 -17.05
N GLY A 416 17.66 -28.00 -17.65
CA GLY A 416 17.83 -27.98 -19.09
C GLY A 416 17.51 -26.65 -19.78
N VAL A 417 17.26 -25.59 -19.01
CA VAL A 417 17.03 -24.24 -19.52
C VAL A 417 18.30 -23.41 -19.36
N ASP A 418 18.64 -22.63 -20.39
CA ASP A 418 19.72 -21.67 -20.35
C ASP A 418 19.21 -20.35 -19.76
N TYR A 419 19.64 -20.01 -18.54
CA TYR A 419 19.26 -18.77 -17.88
C TYR A 419 20.31 -17.70 -18.08
N TYR A 420 19.84 -16.50 -18.40
CA TYR A 420 20.66 -15.32 -18.62
C TYR A 420 20.29 -14.23 -17.60
N TYR A 421 21.31 -13.55 -17.09
CA TYR A 421 21.07 -12.27 -16.42
C TYR A 421 20.67 -11.26 -17.50
N THR A 422 19.48 -10.74 -17.40
CA THR A 422 18.98 -9.82 -18.42
C THR A 422 18.04 -8.80 -17.83
N LYS A 423 17.94 -7.71 -18.52
CA LYS A 423 17.00 -6.62 -18.25
C LYS A 423 15.62 -6.99 -18.80
N VAL A 424 14.64 -7.23 -17.95
CA VAL A 424 13.24 -7.30 -18.39
C VAL A 424 12.79 -5.88 -18.71
N ASN A 425 12.38 -5.63 -19.95
CA ASN A 425 12.08 -4.29 -20.44
C ASN A 425 13.23 -3.27 -20.22
N GLY A 426 14.46 -3.71 -20.29
CA GLY A 426 15.63 -2.86 -20.07
C GLY A 426 16.09 -2.71 -18.62
N GLN A 427 15.49 -3.42 -17.68
CA GLN A 427 15.75 -3.27 -16.24
C GLN A 427 16.12 -4.57 -15.57
N CYS A 428 17.06 -4.49 -14.62
CA CYS A 428 17.40 -5.56 -13.68
C CYS A 428 16.73 -5.26 -12.35
N LEU A 429 15.60 -5.89 -12.07
CA LEU A 429 14.79 -5.65 -10.88
C LEU A 429 14.56 -6.93 -10.10
N ALA A 430 14.50 -6.78 -8.78
CA ALA A 430 14.06 -7.81 -7.86
C ALA A 430 12.53 -7.84 -7.82
N PHE A 431 11.92 -8.77 -8.53
CA PHE A 431 10.47 -8.96 -8.50
C PHE A 431 10.06 -9.73 -7.25
N THR A 432 9.07 -9.21 -6.52
CA THR A 432 8.57 -9.84 -5.30
C THR A 432 7.76 -11.11 -5.61
N THR A 433 7.74 -12.07 -4.67
CA THR A 433 6.86 -13.25 -4.73
C THR A 433 5.63 -13.10 -3.82
N LYS A 434 5.39 -11.91 -3.26
CA LYS A 434 4.29 -11.66 -2.31
C LYS A 434 2.90 -11.94 -2.91
N TYR A 435 2.78 -11.83 -4.23
CA TYR A 435 1.51 -11.94 -4.95
C TYR A 435 1.48 -13.13 -5.92
N SER A 436 2.38 -14.12 -5.75
CA SER A 436 2.49 -15.25 -6.67
C SER A 436 1.46 -16.35 -6.44
N ASP A 437 0.99 -16.55 -5.21
CA ASP A 437 -0.02 -17.56 -4.91
C ASP A 437 -1.44 -17.02 -5.16
N VAL A 438 -1.89 -17.16 -6.40
CA VAL A 438 -3.26 -16.85 -6.85
C VAL A 438 -3.95 -18.11 -7.35
N SER A 439 -5.28 -18.14 -7.35
CA SER A 439 -6.05 -19.32 -7.73
C SER A 439 -5.91 -19.71 -9.21
N ASP A 440 -5.68 -18.73 -10.08
CA ASP A 440 -5.41 -18.94 -11.50
C ASP A 440 -4.31 -18.00 -11.99
N PRO A 441 -3.05 -18.48 -12.04
CA PRO A 441 -1.92 -17.68 -12.52
C PRO A 441 -1.92 -17.48 -14.04
N SER A 442 -2.88 -18.05 -14.77
CA SER A 442 -2.98 -17.91 -16.23
C SER A 442 -3.80 -16.70 -16.69
N THR A 443 -4.41 -15.98 -15.77
CA THR A 443 -5.18 -14.77 -16.05
C THR A 443 -4.44 -13.50 -15.67
N GLY A 444 -4.68 -12.42 -16.42
CA GLY A 444 -4.14 -11.09 -16.10
C GLY A 444 -4.79 -10.44 -14.89
N TYR A 445 -5.96 -10.94 -14.46
CA TYR A 445 -6.72 -10.46 -13.30
C TYR A 445 -7.10 -11.64 -12.43
N ALA A 446 -6.60 -11.67 -11.22
CA ALA A 446 -6.75 -12.78 -10.30
C ALA A 446 -7.28 -12.34 -8.92
N ASP A 447 -6.94 -13.11 -7.89
CA ASP A 447 -7.40 -12.94 -6.52
C ASP A 447 -6.24 -12.65 -5.54
N ALA A 448 -5.23 -11.88 -5.98
CA ALA A 448 -4.17 -11.45 -5.10
C ALA A 448 -4.70 -10.55 -3.97
N GLN A 449 -4.21 -10.76 -2.77
CA GLN A 449 -4.57 -9.96 -1.60
C GLN A 449 -3.54 -8.85 -1.38
N TRP A 450 -4.01 -7.62 -1.18
CA TRP A 450 -3.17 -6.46 -0.87
C TRP A 450 -3.27 -6.08 0.61
N PRO A 451 -2.17 -6.16 1.38
CA PRO A 451 -2.17 -5.75 2.77
C PRO A 451 -1.96 -4.23 2.90
N PHE A 452 -2.77 -3.58 3.73
CA PHE A 452 -2.57 -2.18 4.15
C PHE A 452 -1.99 -2.07 5.55
N LEU A 453 -2.24 -3.10 6.38
CA LEU A 453 -1.76 -3.14 7.74
C LEU A 453 -1.47 -4.59 8.13
N ARG A 454 -0.25 -4.86 8.58
CA ARG A 454 0.17 -6.14 9.12
C ARG A 454 0.72 -5.99 10.54
N TYR A 455 0.70 -7.08 11.29
CA TYR A 455 1.24 -7.08 12.65
C TYR A 455 2.75 -6.77 12.70
N ALA A 456 3.50 -7.14 11.66
CA ALA A 456 4.90 -6.73 11.49
C ALA A 456 5.07 -5.21 11.45
N ASP A 457 4.17 -4.50 10.77
CA ASP A 457 4.16 -3.03 10.73
C ASP A 457 3.91 -2.43 12.11
N VAL A 458 2.93 -2.96 12.86
CA VAL A 458 2.65 -2.51 14.24
C VAL A 458 3.87 -2.71 15.15
N MET A 459 4.60 -3.82 15.01
CA MET A 459 5.85 -4.04 15.76
C MET A 459 6.94 -3.03 15.41
N LEU A 460 7.11 -2.69 14.13
CA LEU A 460 8.09 -1.71 13.68
C LEU A 460 7.70 -0.28 14.08
N ILE A 461 6.42 0.04 14.10
CA ILE A 461 5.87 1.29 14.64
C ILE A 461 6.15 1.39 16.15
N TYR A 462 5.93 0.32 16.90
CA TYR A 462 6.25 0.29 18.32
C TYR A 462 7.75 0.50 18.57
N ALA A 463 8.59 -0.19 17.79
CA ALA A 463 10.04 -0.01 17.87
C ALA A 463 10.47 1.43 17.55
N GLU A 464 9.86 2.06 16.53
CA GLU A 464 10.12 3.46 16.17
C GLU A 464 9.74 4.39 17.34
N ALA A 465 8.53 4.22 17.88
CA ALA A 465 8.03 5.05 18.96
C ALA A 465 8.89 4.93 20.22
N GLU A 466 9.23 3.72 20.64
CA GLU A 466 10.08 3.48 21.81
C GLU A 466 11.49 4.06 21.62
N ASN A 467 12.07 3.95 20.41
CA ASN A 467 13.34 4.60 20.12
C ASN A 467 13.26 6.13 20.28
N GLU A 468 12.20 6.75 19.76
CA GLU A 468 12.05 8.20 19.82
C GLU A 468 11.69 8.69 21.25
N LEU A 469 11.14 7.83 22.08
CA LEU A 469 10.93 8.08 23.52
C LEU A 469 12.19 7.83 24.37
N GLY A 470 13.25 7.24 23.80
CA GLY A 470 14.51 6.97 24.51
C GLY A 470 14.64 5.54 25.02
N GLU A 471 13.69 4.66 24.72
CA GLU A 471 13.65 3.26 25.15
C GLU A 471 14.30 2.33 24.10
N GLY A 472 15.55 2.61 23.73
CA GLY A 472 16.27 1.89 22.68
C GLY A 472 16.37 0.37 22.90
N SER A 473 16.37 -0.10 24.14
CA SER A 473 16.38 -1.53 24.46
C SER A 473 15.06 -2.22 24.04
N GLU A 474 13.94 -1.59 24.31
CA GLU A 474 12.61 -2.07 23.91
C GLU A 474 12.47 -2.02 22.37
N ALA A 475 12.90 -0.93 21.75
CA ALA A 475 12.95 -0.79 20.30
C ALA A 475 13.71 -1.95 19.63
N MET A 476 14.89 -2.30 20.14
CA MET A 476 15.72 -3.39 19.62
C MET A 476 15.02 -4.75 19.72
N ILE A 477 14.27 -5.00 20.81
CA ILE A 477 13.54 -6.26 20.99
C ILE A 477 12.54 -6.47 19.86
N TYR A 478 11.73 -5.45 19.53
CA TYR A 478 10.67 -5.59 18.52
C TYR A 478 11.20 -5.53 17.09
N LEU A 479 12.23 -4.74 16.83
CA LEU A 479 12.97 -4.81 15.58
C LEU A 479 13.52 -6.22 15.33
N ASN A 480 14.13 -6.82 16.36
CA ASN A 480 14.71 -8.16 16.26
C ASN A 480 13.65 -9.28 16.11
N LYS A 481 12.43 -9.11 16.58
CA LYS A 481 11.35 -10.10 16.33
C LYS A 481 11.03 -10.20 14.83
N VAL A 482 10.93 -9.07 14.14
CA VAL A 482 10.69 -9.04 12.69
C VAL A 482 11.90 -9.64 11.94
N ARG A 483 13.12 -9.28 12.34
CA ARG A 483 14.36 -9.85 11.77
C ARG A 483 14.47 -11.35 11.96
N ASP A 484 14.17 -11.83 13.15
CA ASP A 484 14.24 -13.26 13.50
C ASP A 484 13.29 -14.10 12.63
N ARG A 485 12.04 -13.65 12.47
CA ARG A 485 11.07 -14.27 11.57
C ARG A 485 11.61 -14.44 10.15
N SER A 486 12.33 -13.44 9.66
CA SER A 486 12.89 -13.39 8.30
C SER A 486 14.32 -13.94 8.19
N LYS A 487 14.85 -14.52 9.26
CA LYS A 487 16.25 -15.00 9.35
C LYS A 487 17.29 -13.92 9.01
N ALA A 488 16.96 -12.65 9.23
CA ALA A 488 17.88 -11.54 9.10
C ALA A 488 18.81 -11.43 10.31
N THR A 489 19.96 -10.79 10.13
CA THR A 489 20.92 -10.57 11.24
C THR A 489 20.31 -9.68 12.31
N LYS A 490 20.23 -10.21 13.53
CA LYS A 490 19.71 -9.48 14.70
C LYS A 490 20.75 -8.49 15.23
N MET A 491 20.28 -7.38 15.78
CA MET A 491 21.12 -6.49 16.57
C MET A 491 21.47 -7.15 17.91
N THR A 492 22.74 -7.13 18.27
CA THR A 492 23.25 -7.72 19.52
C THR A 492 23.50 -6.67 20.60
N THR A 493 23.59 -5.40 20.22
CA THR A 493 23.79 -4.26 21.12
C THR A 493 22.81 -3.15 20.78
N VAL A 494 22.34 -2.43 21.78
CA VAL A 494 21.48 -1.27 21.59
C VAL A 494 22.27 -0.18 20.88
N ALA A 495 21.78 0.25 19.72
CA ALA A 495 22.37 1.37 18.99
C ALA A 495 21.96 2.72 19.63
N ASP A 496 22.73 3.78 19.36
CA ASP A 496 22.27 5.13 19.68
C ASP A 496 20.98 5.46 18.89
N LYS A 497 20.30 6.51 19.32
CA LYS A 497 18.97 6.90 18.79
C LYS A 497 18.96 7.12 17.28
N LEU A 498 20.00 7.70 16.70
CA LEU A 498 20.10 7.93 15.26
C LEU A 498 20.26 6.61 14.49
N ASN A 499 21.17 5.77 14.92
CA ASN A 499 21.43 4.49 14.26
C ASN A 499 20.23 3.53 14.43
N MET A 500 19.55 3.53 15.59
CA MET A 500 18.33 2.73 15.79
C MET A 500 17.20 3.23 14.91
N ARG A 501 16.93 4.54 14.83
CA ARG A 501 15.94 5.15 13.91
C ARG A 501 16.18 4.70 12.47
N SER A 502 17.43 4.78 12.04
CA SER A 502 17.84 4.42 10.68
C SER A 502 17.68 2.93 10.42
N ALA A 503 18.01 2.08 11.39
CA ALA A 503 17.83 0.63 11.29
C ALA A 503 16.34 0.23 11.20
N ILE A 504 15.47 0.92 11.94
CA ILE A 504 14.01 0.67 11.89
C ILE A 504 13.43 1.13 10.54
N LEU A 505 13.81 2.32 10.05
CA LEU A 505 13.35 2.81 8.75
C LEU A 505 13.82 1.91 7.60
N GLU A 506 15.04 1.36 7.68
CA GLU A 506 15.54 0.39 6.72
C GLU A 506 14.80 -0.95 6.83
N GLU A 507 14.52 -1.41 8.05
CA GLU A 507 13.74 -2.64 8.24
C GLU A 507 12.33 -2.53 7.68
N ARG A 508 11.68 -1.36 7.83
CA ARG A 508 10.40 -1.06 7.18
C ARG A 508 10.50 -1.15 5.66
N ALA A 509 11.56 -0.59 5.06
CA ALA A 509 11.81 -0.66 3.62
C ALA A 509 12.02 -2.09 3.12
N LYS A 510 12.57 -2.98 3.96
CA LYS A 510 12.75 -4.41 3.65
C LYS A 510 11.47 -5.21 3.82
N GLU A 511 10.79 -5.00 4.95
CA GLU A 511 9.63 -5.80 5.35
C GLU A 511 8.37 -5.44 4.55
N LEU A 512 8.13 -4.15 4.34
CA LEU A 512 6.92 -3.61 3.73
C LEU A 512 7.11 -3.24 2.24
N ALA A 513 8.20 -3.70 1.62
CA ALA A 513 8.41 -3.49 0.18
C ALA A 513 7.25 -4.05 -0.64
N CYS A 514 6.82 -3.33 -1.65
CA CYS A 514 5.68 -3.67 -2.51
C CYS A 514 4.33 -3.76 -1.76
N GLU A 515 4.16 -3.01 -0.66
CA GLU A 515 2.92 -2.87 0.10
C GLU A 515 2.43 -1.40 0.18
N GLY A 516 3.10 -0.48 -0.54
CA GLY A 516 2.70 0.92 -0.67
C GLY A 516 3.11 1.86 0.47
N ASP A 517 3.99 1.44 1.38
CA ASP A 517 4.36 2.24 2.55
C ASP A 517 5.59 3.15 2.33
N ARG A 518 6.52 2.77 1.46
CA ARG A 518 7.83 3.43 1.37
C ARG A 518 7.77 4.93 1.06
N ARG A 519 6.94 5.34 0.10
CA ARG A 519 6.76 6.75 -0.23
C ARG A 519 6.34 7.56 1.01
N TRP A 520 5.38 7.05 1.76
CA TRP A 520 4.85 7.71 2.94
C TRP A 520 5.86 7.76 4.10
N ASP A 521 6.67 6.72 4.26
CA ASP A 521 7.74 6.70 5.26
C ASP A 521 8.76 7.81 5.02
N ILE A 522 9.27 7.96 3.78
CA ILE A 522 10.26 9.01 3.48
C ILE A 522 9.67 10.41 3.46
N ILE A 523 8.36 10.57 3.17
CA ILE A 523 7.64 11.85 3.28
C ILE A 523 7.46 12.25 4.75
N ARG A 524 6.91 11.37 5.61
CA ARG A 524 6.69 11.70 7.02
C ARG A 524 8.00 11.99 7.77
N TRP A 525 9.08 11.37 7.36
CA TRP A 525 10.43 11.65 7.86
C TRP A 525 11.06 12.90 7.23
N GLY A 526 10.38 13.59 6.30
CA GLY A 526 10.84 14.81 5.64
C GLY A 526 12.12 14.68 4.84
N ILE A 527 12.42 13.47 4.34
CA ILE A 527 13.64 13.13 3.58
C ILE A 527 13.34 12.67 2.14
N TYR A 528 12.09 12.74 1.70
CA TYR A 528 11.67 12.27 0.38
C TYR A 528 12.47 12.92 -0.76
N LEU A 529 12.62 14.25 -0.75
CA LEU A 529 13.35 14.95 -1.79
C LEU A 529 14.82 14.54 -1.81
N ASP A 530 15.42 14.36 -0.64
CA ASP A 530 16.84 14.00 -0.52
C ASP A 530 17.07 12.56 -0.98
N CYS A 531 16.20 11.61 -0.60
CA CYS A 531 16.26 10.22 -1.06
C CYS A 531 16.12 10.11 -2.58
N MET A 532 15.13 10.81 -3.15
CA MET A 532 14.87 10.74 -4.60
C MET A 532 15.97 11.45 -5.40
N ASN A 533 16.40 12.63 -4.97
CA ASN A 533 17.37 13.44 -5.72
C ASN A 533 18.79 12.87 -5.70
N VAL A 534 19.16 12.09 -4.69
CA VAL A 534 20.47 11.43 -4.67
C VAL A 534 20.55 10.25 -5.65
N ILE A 535 19.41 9.68 -6.03
CA ILE A 535 19.34 8.62 -7.05
C ILE A 535 19.44 9.22 -8.46
N ASP A 536 18.80 10.37 -8.68
CA ASP A 536 18.73 11.13 -9.92
C ASP A 536 18.02 10.36 -11.05
N HIS A 537 18.57 9.26 -11.51
CA HIS A 537 17.96 8.35 -12.49
C HIS A 537 18.10 6.91 -12.02
N ASP A 538 17.12 6.08 -12.33
CA ASP A 538 17.23 4.63 -12.18
C ASP A 538 17.79 3.98 -13.47
N ASP A 539 17.94 2.66 -13.47
CA ASP A 539 18.53 1.90 -14.57
C ASP A 539 17.68 1.87 -15.86
N SER A 540 16.45 2.39 -15.83
CA SER A 540 15.58 2.53 -17.01
C SER A 540 15.55 3.97 -17.57
N ASN A 541 16.37 4.86 -17.07
CA ASN A 541 16.34 6.30 -17.34
C ASN A 541 15.11 7.04 -16.81
N ASN A 542 14.36 6.43 -15.88
CA ASN A 542 13.30 7.14 -15.17
C ASN A 542 13.92 8.20 -14.26
N VAL A 543 13.46 9.43 -14.41
CA VAL A 543 13.94 10.55 -13.62
C VAL A 543 13.41 10.42 -12.19
N LYS A 544 14.31 10.36 -11.21
CA LYS A 544 13.97 10.35 -9.78
C LYS A 544 14.07 11.72 -9.12
N THR A 545 14.58 12.73 -9.82
CA THR A 545 14.69 14.10 -9.30
C THR A 545 13.31 14.69 -9.02
N ARG A 546 13.11 15.21 -7.81
CA ARG A 546 11.85 15.76 -7.30
C ARG A 546 12.02 17.19 -6.79
N THR A 547 10.92 17.90 -6.79
CA THR A 547 10.81 19.24 -6.21
C THR A 547 9.70 19.27 -5.16
N GLU A 548 9.56 20.37 -4.43
CA GLU A 548 8.57 20.49 -3.34
C GLU A 548 7.13 20.23 -3.78
N ARG A 549 6.77 20.53 -5.02
CA ARG A 549 5.42 20.19 -5.54
C ARG A 549 5.11 18.69 -5.45
N ASN A 550 6.15 17.83 -5.51
CA ASN A 550 6.00 16.38 -5.51
C ASN A 550 5.72 15.79 -4.10
N LEU A 551 5.78 16.61 -3.05
CA LEU A 551 5.40 16.19 -1.70
C LEU A 551 3.92 15.82 -1.59
N LEU A 552 3.05 16.55 -2.32
CA LEU A 552 1.63 16.30 -2.40
C LEU A 552 1.18 16.08 -3.85
N TYR A 553 0.13 15.31 -4.02
CA TYR A 553 -0.47 15.11 -5.34
C TYR A 553 -1.32 16.31 -5.76
N PRO A 554 -1.48 16.56 -7.08
CA PRO A 554 -2.44 17.54 -7.56
C PRO A 554 -3.87 17.09 -7.25
N LEU A 555 -4.72 18.01 -6.82
CA LEU A 555 -6.16 17.76 -6.77
C LEU A 555 -6.68 17.58 -8.19
N PRO A 556 -7.68 16.69 -8.42
CA PRO A 556 -8.28 16.55 -9.74
C PRO A 556 -8.86 17.86 -10.24
N VAL A 557 -8.58 18.20 -11.51
CA VAL A 557 -8.97 19.48 -12.10
C VAL A 557 -10.49 19.67 -12.13
N ASP A 558 -11.24 18.61 -12.41
CA ASP A 558 -12.70 18.62 -12.41
C ASP A 558 -13.28 18.89 -11.01
N GLU A 559 -12.66 18.39 -9.95
CA GLU A 559 -13.05 18.66 -8.57
C GLU A 559 -12.83 20.13 -8.19
N VAL A 560 -11.66 20.69 -8.52
CA VAL A 560 -11.35 22.11 -8.30
C VAL A 560 -12.29 23.00 -9.12
N ASN A 561 -12.65 22.60 -10.34
CA ASN A 561 -13.58 23.33 -11.17
C ASN A 561 -15.02 23.29 -10.65
N THR A 562 -15.43 22.18 -10.07
CA THR A 562 -16.79 21.96 -9.56
C THR A 562 -16.97 22.57 -8.17
N ASN A 563 -16.07 22.31 -7.24
CA ASN A 563 -16.09 22.86 -5.90
C ASN A 563 -15.24 24.14 -5.81
N LYS A 564 -15.90 25.30 -5.83
CA LYS A 564 -15.26 26.62 -5.82
C LYS A 564 -14.53 26.98 -4.51
N LYS A 565 -14.65 26.14 -3.50
CA LYS A 565 -13.91 26.28 -2.22
C LYS A 565 -12.59 25.50 -2.20
N LEU A 566 -12.35 24.68 -3.22
CA LEU A 566 -11.07 23.97 -3.38
C LEU A 566 -10.03 24.88 -4.01
N THR A 567 -8.82 24.79 -3.48
CA THR A 567 -7.61 25.38 -4.06
C THR A 567 -6.62 24.26 -4.39
N GLN A 568 -5.92 24.38 -5.50
CA GLN A 568 -4.91 23.41 -5.92
C GLN A 568 -3.71 23.38 -4.95
N ASN A 569 -3.05 22.23 -4.84
CA ASN A 569 -1.82 22.10 -4.08
C ASN A 569 -0.69 22.94 -4.70
N PRO A 570 0.23 23.47 -3.87
CA PRO A 570 1.32 24.34 -4.33
C PRO A 570 2.16 23.70 -5.45
N GLY A 571 2.45 24.47 -6.49
CA GLY A 571 3.25 24.02 -7.62
C GLY A 571 2.51 23.21 -8.70
N TRP A 572 1.22 22.92 -8.50
CA TRP A 572 0.31 22.35 -9.49
C TRP A 572 -0.66 23.40 -10.05
N GLN A 573 -1.09 23.24 -11.29
CA GLN A 573 -1.99 24.18 -11.99
C GLN A 573 -3.36 23.57 -12.23
#